data_e618ee37ca975828e573f775cc85afe6
#
_entry.id   e618ee37ca975828e573f775cc85afe6
#
_cell.length_a   1.000
_cell.length_b   1.000
_cell.length_c   1.000
_cell.angle_alpha   90.00
_cell.angle_beta   90.00
_cell.angle_gamma   90.00
#
_symmetry.space_group_name_H-M   'P 1'
#
loop_
_entity.id
_entity.type
_entity.pdbx_description
1 polymer ?
#
loop_
_entity_poly.entity_id
_entity_poly.type
_entity_poly.pdbx_seq_one_letter_code
_entity_poly.pdbx_strand_id
1 'polypeptide(L)'
;NWNISPGFRLKGGVLAKDYTFNTVELRRNSEGAVPLLPNGTRILPGALTTPAGLKGISGSPSNWVIPDLDAVAELLDIYSNTGTFAVAPRLNNSRSVEEKDRGAWLMGEFSADLGSIPLSGNFGVRYVETEQSSTGYATVAGAPVLATTSRKYDDTLPSFNLVAEITPDFLIRLGAAKVMSRPGLGNLTPGVTVAVAGGARTVAGGNPNLDPFRATNVDMSFEWY
;
A
#
# COMPACT_ATOMS: atom_id res chain seq x y z
N ASN A 1 -27.51 1.43 19.31
CA ASN A 1 -27.67 2.75 19.89
C ASN A 1 -28.71 2.69 21.02
N TRP A 2 -28.41 3.24 22.19
CA TRP A 2 -29.28 3.28 23.34
C TRP A 2 -29.38 4.73 23.87
N ASN A 3 -30.57 5.28 23.92
CA ASN A 3 -30.82 6.57 24.55
C ASN A 3 -30.97 6.33 26.07
N ILE A 4 -29.99 6.78 26.84
CA ILE A 4 -29.95 6.57 28.28
C ILE A 4 -30.70 7.68 29.00
N SER A 5 -30.53 8.92 28.52
CA SER A 5 -31.24 10.10 29.00
C SER A 5 -31.36 11.15 27.87
N PRO A 6 -32.13 12.24 28.05
CA PRO A 6 -32.25 13.29 27.03
C PRO A 6 -30.92 13.86 26.54
N GLY A 7 -29.92 13.92 27.40
CA GLY A 7 -28.61 14.47 27.08
C GLY A 7 -27.51 13.41 26.92
N PHE A 8 -27.85 12.12 26.96
CA PHE A 8 -26.82 11.07 26.87
C PHE A 8 -27.26 9.87 26.03
N ARG A 9 -26.42 9.51 25.03
CA ARG A 9 -26.61 8.37 24.14
C ARG A 9 -25.41 7.47 24.18
N LEU A 10 -25.62 6.18 24.35
CA LEU A 10 -24.59 5.15 24.25
C LEU A 10 -24.67 4.44 22.88
N LYS A 11 -23.52 4.22 22.23
CA LYS A 11 -23.37 3.49 20.98
C LYS A 11 -22.30 2.43 21.11
N GLY A 12 -22.48 1.31 20.47
CA GLY A 12 -21.49 0.26 20.46
C GLY A 12 -21.64 -0.63 19.24
N GLY A 13 -20.57 -1.35 18.94
CA GLY A 13 -20.56 -2.28 17.82
C GLY A 13 -19.34 -3.19 17.84
N VAL A 14 -19.41 -4.19 16.96
CA VAL A 14 -18.31 -5.14 16.71
C VAL A 14 -17.85 -5.04 15.26
N LEU A 15 -16.62 -5.41 15.01
CA LEU A 15 -16.00 -5.43 13.70
C LEU A 15 -15.35 -6.80 13.46
N ALA A 16 -15.60 -7.36 12.29
CA ALA A 16 -14.83 -8.46 11.74
C ALA A 16 -14.43 -8.11 10.31
N LYS A 17 -13.14 -8.17 10.00
CA LYS A 17 -12.60 -7.91 8.66
C LYS A 17 -11.51 -8.91 8.37
N ASP A 18 -11.59 -9.52 7.20
CA ASP A 18 -10.56 -10.37 6.64
C ASP A 18 -10.06 -9.73 5.36
N TYR A 19 -8.75 -9.63 5.22
CA TYR A 19 -8.12 -9.01 4.07
C TYR A 19 -6.93 -9.84 3.61
N THR A 20 -6.80 -10.04 2.29
CA THR A 20 -5.68 -10.75 1.68
C THR A 20 -5.06 -9.89 0.59
N PHE A 21 -3.77 -9.72 0.64
CA PHE A 21 -2.96 -9.06 -0.36
C PHE A 21 -2.01 -10.08 -1.01
N ASN A 22 -2.17 -10.30 -2.32
CA ASN A 22 -1.31 -11.19 -3.08
C ASN A 22 -0.58 -10.43 -4.17
N THR A 23 0.70 -10.72 -4.33
CA THR A 23 1.51 -10.25 -5.44
C THR A 23 2.18 -11.44 -6.09
N VAL A 24 2.03 -11.54 -7.41
CA VAL A 24 2.79 -12.46 -8.26
C VAL A 24 3.48 -11.62 -9.31
N GLU A 25 4.81 -11.65 -9.32
CA GLU A 25 5.59 -10.99 -10.35
C GLU A 25 5.97 -12.02 -11.42
N LEU A 26 5.65 -11.68 -12.66
CA LEU A 26 6.08 -12.43 -13.82
C LEU A 26 7.15 -11.64 -14.56
N ARG A 27 8.26 -12.26 -14.88
CA ARG A 27 9.35 -11.63 -15.64
C ARG A 27 9.89 -12.58 -16.72
N ARG A 28 10.46 -12.00 -17.76
CA ARG A 28 11.23 -12.77 -18.73
C ARG A 28 12.44 -13.40 -18.05
N ASN A 29 12.73 -14.64 -18.40
CA ASN A 29 13.92 -15.35 -17.90
C ASN A 29 15.23 -14.70 -18.39
N SER A 30 15.18 -14.00 -19.51
CA SER A 30 16.31 -13.37 -20.19
C SER A 30 16.22 -11.84 -20.18
N GLU A 31 15.92 -11.23 -19.01
CA GLU A 31 15.94 -9.76 -18.85
C GLU A 31 17.31 -9.20 -19.27
N GLY A 32 17.28 -8.12 -20.06
CA GLY A 32 18.49 -7.49 -20.59
C GLY A 32 19.13 -8.20 -21.79
N ALA A 33 18.69 -9.39 -22.14
CA ALA A 33 19.13 -10.01 -23.40
C ALA A 33 18.40 -9.34 -24.57
N VAL A 34 19.18 -8.90 -25.56
CA VAL A 34 18.65 -8.46 -26.85
C VAL A 34 18.41 -9.70 -27.67
N PRO A 35 17.17 -10.03 -28.09
CA PRO A 35 16.87 -11.20 -28.87
C PRO A 35 17.56 -11.11 -30.25
N LEU A 36 17.96 -12.25 -30.76
CA LEU A 36 18.36 -12.36 -32.17
C LEU A 36 17.08 -12.44 -33.02
N LEU A 37 17.13 -11.78 -34.16
CA LEU A 37 16.16 -11.97 -35.24
C LEU A 37 16.26 -13.38 -35.82
N PRO A 38 15.25 -13.88 -36.54
CA PRO A 38 15.30 -15.20 -37.17
C PRO A 38 16.50 -15.41 -38.11
N ASN A 39 17.03 -14.31 -38.67
CA ASN A 39 18.27 -14.34 -39.52
C ASN A 39 19.58 -14.34 -38.72
N GLY A 40 19.53 -14.46 -37.40
CA GLY A 40 20.69 -14.47 -36.50
C GLY A 40 21.34 -13.11 -36.23
N THR A 41 20.77 -12.02 -36.70
CA THR A 41 21.28 -10.64 -36.45
C THR A 41 20.49 -9.91 -35.39
N ARG A 42 20.94 -8.71 -34.97
CA ARG A 42 20.22 -7.75 -34.11
C ARG A 42 19.84 -6.49 -34.86
N ILE A 43 19.98 -6.49 -36.18
CA ILE A 43 19.69 -5.33 -37.03
C ILE A 43 18.31 -5.54 -37.65
N LEU A 44 17.38 -4.64 -37.35
CA LEU A 44 16.06 -4.66 -37.97
C LEU A 44 16.15 -4.45 -39.49
N PRO A 45 15.43 -5.25 -40.28
CA PRO A 45 15.28 -5.00 -41.72
C PRO A 45 14.69 -3.61 -41.95
N GLY A 46 15.15 -2.91 -42.98
CA GLY A 46 14.63 -1.57 -43.32
C GLY A 46 13.14 -1.54 -43.64
N ALA A 47 12.59 -2.68 -44.08
CA ALA A 47 11.14 -2.83 -44.31
C ALA A 47 10.29 -2.75 -43.00
N LEU A 48 10.90 -2.95 -41.82
CA LEU A 48 10.24 -2.85 -40.51
C LEU A 48 10.51 -1.51 -39.83
N THR A 49 10.92 -0.52 -40.60
CA THR A 49 11.20 0.82 -40.07
C THR A 49 10.51 1.88 -40.91
N THR A 50 10.01 2.91 -40.25
CA THR A 50 9.34 4.04 -40.90
C THR A 50 10.16 5.30 -40.66
N PRO A 51 10.46 6.11 -41.69
CA PRO A 51 11.06 7.40 -41.50
C PRO A 51 10.10 8.34 -40.76
N ALA A 52 10.56 8.99 -39.71
CA ALA A 52 9.81 10.01 -38.98
C ALA A 52 10.60 11.30 -38.90
N GLY A 53 9.91 12.43 -38.75
CA GLY A 53 10.54 13.72 -38.62
C GLY A 53 9.62 14.74 -37.94
N LEU A 54 10.21 15.71 -37.25
CA LEU A 54 9.51 16.87 -36.69
C LEU A 54 9.45 17.96 -37.76
N LYS A 55 8.26 18.19 -38.30
CA LYS A 55 8.05 19.26 -39.26
C LYS A 55 7.97 20.62 -38.53
N GLY A 56 8.69 21.62 -39.06
CA GLY A 56 8.55 23.02 -38.60
C GLY A 56 9.40 23.38 -37.38
N ILE A 57 10.27 22.53 -36.88
CA ILE A 57 11.19 22.85 -35.78
C ILE A 57 12.61 23.05 -36.35
N SER A 58 13.06 24.29 -36.34
CA SER A 58 14.42 24.64 -36.80
C SER A 58 15.49 24.04 -35.86
N GLY A 59 16.52 23.42 -36.43
CA GLY A 59 17.64 22.84 -35.67
C GLY A 59 17.38 21.43 -35.10
N SER A 60 16.20 20.85 -35.29
CA SER A 60 15.94 19.45 -34.92
C SER A 60 16.28 18.50 -36.09
N PRO A 61 16.61 17.22 -35.80
CA PRO A 61 16.76 16.22 -36.83
C PRO A 61 15.49 16.16 -37.69
N SER A 62 15.64 16.36 -38.99
CA SER A 62 14.51 16.34 -39.94
C SER A 62 13.97 14.94 -40.19
N ASN A 63 14.81 13.92 -39.98
CA ASN A 63 14.42 12.52 -40.17
C ASN A 63 15.12 11.63 -39.16
N TRP A 64 14.39 10.66 -38.61
CA TRP A 64 14.91 9.51 -37.89
C TRP A 64 14.06 8.28 -38.21
N VAL A 65 14.57 7.12 -37.83
CA VAL A 65 13.94 5.84 -38.13
C VAL A 65 13.17 5.38 -36.86
N ILE A 66 11.91 5.07 -37.05
CA ILE A 66 11.08 4.45 -36.01
C ILE A 66 10.79 3.02 -36.42
N PRO A 67 10.94 2.02 -35.52
CA PRO A 67 10.51 0.66 -35.80
C PRO A 67 8.98 0.59 -35.92
N ASP A 68 8.50 -0.21 -36.86
CA ASP A 68 7.11 -0.65 -36.85
C ASP A 68 6.94 -1.67 -35.72
N LEU A 69 6.32 -1.21 -34.63
CA LEU A 69 6.25 -2.01 -33.41
C LEU A 69 5.40 -3.28 -33.58
N ASP A 70 4.34 -3.21 -34.38
CA ASP A 70 3.46 -4.36 -34.61
C ASP A 70 4.17 -5.42 -35.46
N ALA A 71 4.80 -5.01 -36.55
CA ALA A 71 5.55 -5.90 -37.39
C ALA A 71 6.78 -6.51 -36.67
N VAL A 72 7.46 -5.75 -35.81
CA VAL A 72 8.55 -6.26 -34.97
C VAL A 72 8.03 -7.22 -33.90
N ALA A 73 6.88 -6.93 -33.30
CA ALA A 73 6.25 -7.81 -32.33
C ALA A 73 5.86 -9.16 -32.93
N GLU A 74 5.31 -9.16 -34.15
CA GLU A 74 4.99 -10.38 -34.91
C GLU A 74 6.25 -11.16 -35.26
N LEU A 75 7.27 -10.48 -35.83
CA LEU A 75 8.53 -11.11 -36.22
C LEU A 75 9.24 -11.80 -35.05
N LEU A 76 9.20 -11.21 -33.87
CA LEU A 76 9.86 -11.71 -32.68
C LEU A 76 8.95 -12.61 -31.83
N ASP A 77 7.68 -12.75 -32.18
CA ASP A 77 6.68 -13.56 -31.49
C ASP A 77 6.57 -13.19 -29.97
N ILE A 78 6.57 -11.87 -29.68
CA ILE A 78 6.69 -11.38 -28.31
C ILE A 78 5.49 -11.70 -27.42
N TYR A 79 4.33 -11.98 -28.01
CA TYR A 79 3.08 -12.25 -27.30
C TYR A 79 2.77 -13.73 -27.10
N SER A 80 3.53 -14.62 -27.70
CA SER A 80 3.32 -16.07 -27.57
C SER A 80 3.72 -16.63 -26.21
N ASN A 81 4.45 -15.86 -25.41
CA ASN A 81 5.00 -16.29 -24.12
C ASN A 81 5.97 -17.50 -24.27
N THR A 82 6.72 -17.53 -25.36
CA THR A 82 7.68 -18.59 -25.66
C THR A 82 9.10 -18.05 -25.84
N GLY A 83 10.11 -18.92 -25.85
CA GLY A 83 11.48 -18.58 -26.15
C GLY A 83 12.06 -17.46 -25.32
N THR A 84 12.65 -16.45 -25.94
CA THR A 84 13.26 -15.28 -25.26
C THR A 84 12.24 -14.43 -24.52
N PHE A 85 10.98 -14.44 -24.98
CA PHE A 85 9.91 -13.64 -24.39
C PHE A 85 9.06 -14.41 -23.39
N ALA A 86 9.36 -15.69 -23.14
CA ALA A 86 8.72 -16.46 -22.10
C ALA A 86 8.87 -15.79 -20.73
N VAL A 87 7.76 -15.65 -20.02
CA VAL A 87 7.74 -15.13 -18.64
C VAL A 87 7.54 -16.27 -17.66
N ALA A 88 8.18 -16.15 -16.51
CA ALA A 88 8.06 -17.09 -15.41
C ALA A 88 7.81 -16.33 -14.11
N PRO A 89 7.17 -16.96 -13.11
CA PRO A 89 7.03 -16.38 -11.79
C PRO A 89 8.38 -16.05 -11.16
N ARG A 90 8.56 -14.80 -10.71
CA ARG A 90 9.71 -14.39 -9.92
C ARG A 90 9.40 -14.62 -8.46
N LEU A 91 9.77 -15.80 -7.96
CA LEU A 91 9.37 -16.26 -6.63
C LEU A 91 9.76 -15.28 -5.52
N ASN A 92 10.96 -14.70 -5.56
CA ASN A 92 11.43 -13.77 -4.53
C ASN A 92 10.58 -12.48 -4.41
N ASN A 93 9.80 -12.17 -5.44
CA ASN A 93 8.89 -11.01 -5.45
C ASN A 93 7.42 -11.43 -5.33
N SER A 94 7.15 -12.74 -5.26
CA SER A 94 5.83 -13.28 -5.04
C SER A 94 5.57 -13.43 -3.53
N ARG A 95 4.46 -12.87 -3.06
CA ARG A 95 4.14 -12.80 -1.64
C ARG A 95 2.64 -12.74 -1.40
N SER A 96 2.24 -13.17 -0.21
CA SER A 96 0.89 -13.05 0.31
C SER A 96 0.94 -12.49 1.73
N VAL A 97 0.05 -11.57 2.05
CA VAL A 97 -0.19 -11.09 3.41
C VAL A 97 -1.67 -11.17 3.69
N GLU A 98 -2.00 -11.90 4.74
CA GLU A 98 -3.37 -12.01 5.24
C GLU A 98 -3.47 -11.27 6.58
N GLU A 99 -4.53 -10.48 6.74
CA GLU A 99 -4.88 -9.81 7.99
C GLU A 99 -6.31 -10.14 8.37
N LYS A 100 -6.50 -10.58 9.63
CA LYS A 100 -7.80 -10.81 10.24
C LYS A 100 -7.96 -9.87 11.42
N ASP A 101 -8.88 -8.92 11.27
CA ASP A 101 -9.20 -7.94 12.31
C ASP A 101 -10.48 -8.33 13.02
N ARG A 102 -10.44 -8.34 14.34
CA ARG A 102 -11.59 -8.52 15.21
C ARG A 102 -11.60 -7.39 16.23
N GLY A 103 -12.72 -6.75 16.40
CA GLY A 103 -12.78 -5.60 17.30
C GLY A 103 -14.17 -5.32 17.84
N ALA A 104 -14.18 -4.51 18.90
CA ALA A 104 -15.38 -3.93 19.47
C ALA A 104 -15.13 -2.48 19.85
N TRP A 105 -16.19 -1.68 19.90
CA TRP A 105 -16.10 -0.30 20.34
C TRP A 105 -17.34 0.09 21.12
N LEU A 106 -17.13 1.05 22.02
CA LEU A 106 -18.16 1.67 22.80
C LEU A 106 -17.94 3.18 22.81
N MET A 107 -19.00 3.97 22.65
CA MET A 107 -18.95 5.43 22.60
C MET A 107 -20.15 6.03 23.31
N GLY A 108 -19.92 7.01 24.17
CA GLY A 108 -20.90 7.87 24.74
C GLY A 108 -20.96 9.22 24.01
N GLU A 109 -22.13 9.66 23.64
CA GLU A 109 -22.41 11.03 23.20
C GLU A 109 -23.15 11.76 24.29
N PHE A 110 -22.77 13.00 24.56
CA PHE A 110 -23.39 13.81 25.58
C PHE A 110 -23.69 15.23 25.09
N SER A 111 -24.74 15.80 25.67
CA SER A 111 -25.08 17.20 25.53
C SER A 111 -25.60 17.65 26.89
N ALA A 112 -25.01 18.71 27.44
CA ALA A 112 -25.31 19.24 28.76
C ALA A 112 -24.99 20.73 28.80
N ASP A 113 -25.58 21.44 29.76
CA ASP A 113 -25.29 22.86 30.01
C ASP A 113 -24.41 23.00 31.25
N LEU A 114 -23.29 23.70 31.12
CA LEU A 114 -22.45 24.12 32.22
C LEU A 114 -22.77 25.59 32.54
N GLY A 115 -23.77 25.80 33.38
CA GLY A 115 -24.36 27.14 33.60
C GLY A 115 -25.06 27.63 32.33
N SER A 116 -24.51 28.67 31.69
CA SER A 116 -25.02 29.22 30.45
C SER A 116 -24.26 28.73 29.20
N ILE A 117 -23.29 27.83 29.37
CA ILE A 117 -22.43 27.33 28.29
C ILE A 117 -22.93 25.95 27.87
N PRO A 118 -23.50 25.81 26.65
CA PRO A 118 -23.81 24.51 26.09
C PRO A 118 -22.53 23.72 25.81
N LEU A 119 -22.51 22.49 26.28
CA LEU A 119 -21.44 21.53 26.04
C LEU A 119 -21.98 20.35 25.26
N SER A 120 -21.25 19.92 24.24
CA SER A 120 -21.55 18.68 23.53
C SER A 120 -20.26 17.94 23.22
N GLY A 121 -20.37 16.64 23.06
CA GLY A 121 -19.19 15.85 22.73
C GLY A 121 -19.42 14.36 22.70
N ASN A 122 -18.34 13.66 22.57
CA ASN A 122 -18.32 12.22 22.66
C ASN A 122 -17.01 11.72 23.28
N PHE A 123 -17.07 10.57 23.87
CA PHE A 123 -15.91 9.82 24.33
C PHE A 123 -16.13 8.35 24.05
N GLY A 124 -15.06 7.65 23.72
CA GLY A 124 -15.19 6.25 23.35
C GLY A 124 -13.88 5.50 23.44
N VAL A 125 -14.01 4.21 23.30
CA VAL A 125 -12.87 3.30 23.19
C VAL A 125 -13.15 2.27 22.12
N ARG A 126 -12.16 2.01 21.31
CA ARG A 126 -12.14 0.91 20.36
C ARG A 126 -11.02 -0.04 20.74
N TYR A 127 -11.34 -1.31 20.83
CA TYR A 127 -10.38 -2.40 20.90
C TYR A 127 -10.34 -3.11 19.57
N VAL A 128 -9.15 -3.41 19.07
CA VAL A 128 -8.96 -4.20 17.85
C VAL A 128 -7.81 -5.17 18.04
N GLU A 129 -8.05 -6.40 17.71
CA GLU A 129 -7.07 -7.46 17.62
C GLU A 129 -6.82 -7.76 16.15
N THR A 130 -5.54 -7.88 15.76
CA THR A 130 -5.12 -8.20 14.41
C THR A 130 -4.26 -9.46 14.41
N GLU A 131 -4.68 -10.46 13.64
CA GLU A 131 -3.88 -11.62 13.29
C GLU A 131 -3.34 -11.41 11.88
N GLN A 132 -2.01 -11.44 11.73
CA GLN A 132 -1.32 -11.25 10.47
C GLN A 132 -0.53 -12.51 10.12
N SER A 133 -0.63 -12.96 8.87
CA SER A 133 0.19 -14.03 8.31
C SER A 133 0.83 -13.55 7.01
N SER A 134 2.15 -13.59 6.95
CA SER A 134 2.94 -13.13 5.82
C SER A 134 3.72 -14.30 5.23
N THR A 135 3.51 -14.58 3.96
CA THR A 135 4.15 -15.66 3.22
C THR A 135 4.93 -15.09 2.04
N GLY A 136 6.15 -15.54 1.84
CA GLY A 136 7.01 -15.14 0.74
C GLY A 136 8.22 -16.05 0.60
N TYR A 137 9.06 -15.78 -0.39
CA TYR A 137 10.24 -16.60 -0.65
C TYR A 137 11.49 -15.90 -0.14
N ALA A 138 12.22 -16.57 0.75
CA ALA A 138 13.56 -16.19 1.17
C ALA A 138 14.60 -16.98 0.34
N THR A 139 15.74 -16.35 0.04
CA THR A 139 16.83 -17.06 -0.63
C THR A 139 17.73 -17.72 0.43
N VAL A 140 17.76 -19.04 0.44
CA VAL A 140 18.60 -19.83 1.33
C VAL A 140 19.57 -20.65 0.48
N ALA A 141 20.87 -20.46 0.67
CA ALA A 141 21.91 -21.10 -0.12
C ALA A 141 21.73 -20.96 -1.65
N GLY A 142 21.22 -19.81 -2.10
CA GLY A 142 20.99 -19.54 -3.52
C GLY A 142 19.65 -20.06 -4.08
N ALA A 143 18.88 -20.80 -3.30
CA ALA A 143 17.57 -21.32 -3.72
C ALA A 143 16.41 -20.58 -3.05
N PRO A 144 15.28 -20.37 -3.72
CA PRO A 144 14.08 -19.80 -3.11
C PRO A 144 13.42 -20.83 -2.19
N VAL A 145 13.21 -20.46 -0.94
CA VAL A 145 12.51 -21.27 0.07
C VAL A 145 11.31 -20.50 0.57
N LEU A 146 10.15 -21.15 0.57
CA LEU A 146 8.92 -20.55 1.08
C LEU A 146 9.02 -20.37 2.60
N ALA A 147 8.77 -19.15 3.07
CA ALA A 147 8.76 -18.79 4.48
C ALA A 147 7.42 -18.16 4.85
N THR A 148 6.86 -18.54 5.98
CA THR A 148 5.65 -17.96 6.54
C THR A 148 5.95 -17.46 7.94
N THR A 149 5.55 -16.23 8.23
CA THR A 149 5.65 -15.62 9.55
C THR A 149 4.27 -15.13 9.96
N SER A 150 3.82 -15.55 11.13
CA SER A 150 2.54 -15.11 11.69
C SER A 150 2.76 -14.35 12.99
N ARG A 151 1.94 -13.32 13.20
CA ARG A 151 1.95 -12.53 14.43
C ARG A 151 0.53 -12.12 14.81
N LYS A 152 0.37 -11.78 16.08
CA LYS A 152 -0.86 -11.25 16.64
C LYS A 152 -0.53 -10.05 17.52
N TYR A 153 -1.33 -9.02 17.41
CA TYR A 153 -1.23 -7.83 18.25
C TYR A 153 -2.60 -7.20 18.46
N ASP A 154 -2.70 -6.37 19.47
CA ASP A 154 -3.92 -5.66 19.78
C ASP A 154 -3.66 -4.18 20.07
N ASP A 155 -4.68 -3.38 19.89
CA ASP A 155 -4.68 -1.95 20.17
C ASP A 155 -5.96 -1.51 20.87
N THR A 156 -5.77 -0.75 21.93
CA THR A 156 -6.84 -0.03 22.63
C THR A 156 -6.73 1.45 22.29
N LEU A 157 -7.75 1.97 21.64
CA LEU A 157 -7.79 3.29 21.01
C LEU A 157 -8.88 4.16 21.64
N PRO A 158 -8.60 4.85 22.75
CA PRO A 158 -9.52 5.82 23.32
C PRO A 158 -9.61 7.08 22.47
N SER A 159 -10.77 7.73 22.50
CA SER A 159 -11.01 9.03 21.89
C SER A 159 -11.93 9.88 22.72
N PHE A 160 -11.75 11.19 22.63
CA PHE A 160 -12.55 12.19 23.31
C PHE A 160 -12.68 13.42 22.43
N ASN A 161 -13.88 13.98 22.33
CA ASN A 161 -14.14 15.25 21.67
C ASN A 161 -15.12 16.06 22.54
N LEU A 162 -14.87 17.35 22.66
CA LEU A 162 -15.69 18.31 23.39
C LEU A 162 -15.85 19.57 22.55
N VAL A 163 -17.05 20.08 22.49
CA VAL A 163 -17.39 21.39 21.95
C VAL A 163 -18.05 22.20 23.06
N ALA A 164 -17.56 23.41 23.30
CA ALA A 164 -18.11 24.36 24.22
C ALA A 164 -18.53 25.64 23.46
N GLU A 165 -19.80 26.00 23.52
CA GLU A 165 -20.37 27.20 22.91
C GLU A 165 -20.29 28.35 23.92
N ILE A 166 -19.16 29.08 23.92
CA ILE A 166 -18.87 30.13 24.89
C ILE A 166 -19.80 31.33 24.68
N THR A 167 -20.03 31.67 23.41
CA THR A 167 -21.07 32.61 22.97
C THR A 167 -21.71 32.06 21.69
N PRO A 168 -22.87 32.63 21.22
CA PRO A 168 -23.47 32.18 19.97
C PRO A 168 -22.53 32.19 18.77
N ASP A 169 -21.52 33.07 18.76
CA ASP A 169 -20.57 33.25 17.68
C ASP A 169 -19.16 32.70 17.99
N PHE A 170 -18.92 32.12 19.18
CA PHE A 170 -17.59 31.65 19.59
C PHE A 170 -17.62 30.26 20.20
N LEU A 171 -16.92 29.35 19.58
CA LEU A 171 -16.78 27.94 19.95
C LEU A 171 -15.35 27.59 20.34
N ILE A 172 -15.21 26.72 21.31
CA ILE A 172 -13.95 26.03 21.62
C ILE A 172 -14.15 24.53 21.36
N ARG A 173 -13.25 23.93 20.60
CA ARG A 173 -13.24 22.48 20.42
C ARG A 173 -11.96 21.88 20.99
N LEU A 174 -12.11 20.76 21.66
CA LEU A 174 -11.02 19.94 22.16
C LEU A 174 -11.17 18.54 21.61
N GLY A 175 -10.09 17.97 21.12
CA GLY A 175 -10.00 16.61 20.67
C GLY A 175 -8.80 15.90 21.28
N ALA A 176 -8.96 14.66 21.69
CA ALA A 176 -7.85 13.81 22.09
C ALA A 176 -8.13 12.38 21.64
N ALA A 177 -7.13 11.75 21.01
CA ALA A 177 -7.27 10.37 20.57
C ALA A 177 -5.93 9.63 20.55
N LYS A 178 -5.97 8.35 20.88
CA LYS A 178 -4.91 7.41 20.52
C LYS A 178 -5.28 6.75 19.21
N VAL A 179 -4.38 6.81 18.26
CA VAL A 179 -4.59 6.28 16.89
C VAL A 179 -3.50 5.30 16.51
N MET A 180 -3.82 4.42 15.56
CA MET A 180 -2.82 3.54 14.97
C MET A 180 -2.93 3.51 13.45
N SER A 181 -1.80 3.31 12.78
CA SER A 181 -1.70 3.08 11.35
C SER A 181 -0.85 1.85 11.07
N ARG A 182 -1.38 0.91 10.30
CA ARG A 182 -0.66 -0.31 9.97
C ARG A 182 0.42 -0.04 8.93
N PRO A 183 1.53 -0.81 8.94
CA PRO A 183 2.50 -0.79 7.86
C PRO A 183 1.86 -1.16 6.53
N GLY A 184 2.41 -0.64 5.43
CA GLY A 184 1.99 -1.07 4.10
C GLY A 184 2.25 -2.57 3.91
N LEU A 185 1.27 -3.32 3.41
CA LEU A 185 1.32 -4.78 3.30
C LEU A 185 2.51 -5.29 2.49
N GLY A 186 2.95 -4.51 1.49
CA GLY A 186 4.15 -4.82 0.72
C GLY A 186 5.43 -4.87 1.54
N ASN A 187 5.48 -4.21 2.71
CA ASN A 187 6.63 -4.18 3.60
C ASN A 187 6.64 -5.34 4.61
N LEU A 188 5.54 -6.09 4.71
CA LEU A 188 5.36 -7.17 5.68
C LEU A 188 5.77 -8.55 5.14
N THR A 189 6.50 -8.59 4.04
CA THR A 189 6.94 -9.86 3.44
C THR A 189 8.19 -10.41 4.13
N PRO A 190 8.30 -11.72 4.36
CA PRO A 190 9.54 -12.36 4.81
C PRO A 190 10.57 -12.49 3.68
N GLY A 191 10.23 -12.12 2.45
CA GLY A 191 11.10 -12.24 1.27
C GLY A 191 12.34 -11.33 1.37
N VAL A 192 13.49 -11.86 1.00
CA VAL A 192 14.78 -11.15 0.97
C VAL A 192 15.38 -11.27 -0.42
N THR A 193 15.77 -10.13 -1.00
CA THR A 193 16.51 -10.06 -2.26
C THR A 193 17.95 -9.65 -1.98
N VAL A 194 18.91 -10.41 -2.49
CA VAL A 194 20.33 -10.07 -2.44
C VAL A 194 20.78 -9.67 -3.84
N ALA A 195 21.30 -8.47 -3.98
CA ALA A 195 21.91 -7.99 -5.22
C ALA A 195 23.40 -7.75 -5.02
N VAL A 196 24.19 -8.09 -6.05
CA VAL A 196 25.63 -7.83 -6.09
C VAL A 196 25.91 -7.01 -7.34
N ALA A 197 26.33 -5.76 -7.15
CA ALA A 197 26.70 -4.86 -8.24
C ALA A 197 28.02 -4.15 -7.91
N GLY A 198 28.99 -4.23 -8.82
CA GLY A 198 30.27 -3.53 -8.67
C GLY A 198 31.05 -3.88 -7.39
N GLY A 199 30.92 -5.12 -6.88
CA GLY A 199 31.56 -5.56 -5.64
C GLY A 199 30.77 -5.22 -4.35
N ALA A 200 29.79 -4.35 -4.41
CA ALA A 200 28.88 -4.09 -3.29
C ALA A 200 27.78 -5.15 -3.21
N ARG A 201 27.47 -5.60 -2.00
CA ARG A 201 26.34 -6.49 -1.72
C ARG A 201 25.24 -5.68 -1.05
N THR A 202 24.07 -5.65 -1.67
CA THR A 202 22.88 -5.05 -1.05
C THR A 202 21.88 -6.14 -0.71
N VAL A 203 21.25 -6.00 0.45
CA VAL A 203 20.17 -6.86 0.91
C VAL A 203 18.95 -5.98 1.08
N ALA A 204 17.89 -6.31 0.37
CA ALA A 204 16.59 -5.64 0.50
C ALA A 204 15.52 -6.67 0.83
N GLY A 205 14.68 -6.37 1.78
CA GLY A 205 13.59 -7.25 2.19
C GLY A 205 12.55 -6.52 2.99
N GLY A 206 11.39 -7.14 3.14
CA GLY A 206 10.38 -6.69 4.07
C GLY A 206 10.66 -7.22 5.48
N ASN A 207 9.85 -6.73 6.41
CA ASN A 207 9.87 -7.22 7.78
C ASN A 207 8.44 -7.56 8.23
N PRO A 208 8.08 -8.83 8.31
CA PRO A 208 6.74 -9.25 8.73
C PRO A 208 6.43 -8.87 10.18
N ASN A 209 7.44 -8.48 10.97
CA ASN A 209 7.30 -8.08 12.37
C ASN A 209 7.26 -6.57 12.58
N LEU A 210 7.03 -5.77 11.53
CA LEU A 210 6.86 -4.33 11.66
C LEU A 210 5.64 -4.00 12.51
N ASP A 211 5.84 -3.25 13.59
CA ASP A 211 4.75 -2.77 14.42
C ASP A 211 3.95 -1.66 13.74
N PRO A 212 2.65 -1.55 14.04
CA PRO A 212 1.87 -0.38 13.67
C PRO A 212 2.47 0.91 14.26
N PHE A 213 2.38 1.98 13.50
CA PHE A 213 2.63 3.32 14.05
C PHE A 213 1.50 3.68 15.00
N ARG A 214 1.87 4.15 16.19
CA ARG A 214 0.93 4.60 17.21
C ARG A 214 1.22 6.05 17.57
N ALA A 215 0.17 6.85 17.66
CA ALA A 215 0.28 8.25 18.07
C ALA A 215 -0.82 8.61 19.06
N THR A 216 -0.51 9.59 19.91
CA THR A 216 -1.50 10.28 20.74
C THR A 216 -1.63 11.69 20.19
N ASN A 217 -2.81 12.00 19.69
CA ASN A 217 -3.14 13.32 19.16
C ASN A 217 -3.94 14.10 20.20
N VAL A 218 -3.63 15.39 20.33
CA VAL A 218 -4.40 16.35 21.10
C VAL A 218 -4.54 17.59 20.25
N ASP A 219 -5.78 18.01 20.01
CA ASP A 219 -6.13 19.14 19.17
C ASP A 219 -7.02 20.13 19.95
N MET A 220 -6.80 21.42 19.71
CA MET A 220 -7.64 22.48 20.23
C MET A 220 -7.88 23.51 19.13
N SER A 221 -9.12 23.88 18.91
CA SER A 221 -9.48 24.95 17.99
C SER A 221 -10.38 26.00 18.64
N PHE A 222 -10.25 27.22 18.16
CA PHE A 222 -11.07 28.37 18.49
C PHE A 222 -11.74 28.83 17.21
N GLU A 223 -13.05 28.88 17.18
CA GLU A 223 -13.82 29.21 15.99
C GLU A 223 -14.71 30.43 16.28
N TRP A 224 -14.59 31.45 15.45
CA TRP A 224 -15.39 32.67 15.52
C TRP A 224 -16.17 32.81 14.21
N TYR A 225 -17.51 32.99 14.30
CA TYR A 225 -18.45 33.13 13.19
C TYR A 225 -19.04 34.56 13.11
#